data_a10204582711c1107a64f0088b552889
#
_entry.id   a10204582711c1107a64f0088b552889
#
_cell.length_a   1.000
_cell.length_b   1.000
_cell.length_c   1.000
_cell.angle_alpha   90.00
_cell.angle_beta   90.00
_cell.angle_gamma   90.00
#
_symmetry.space_group_name_H-M   'P 1'
#
loop_
_entity.id
_entity.type
_entity.pdbx_description
1 polymer ?
#
loop_
_entity_poly.entity_id
_entity_poly.type
_entity_poly.pdbx_seq_one_letter_code
_entity_poly.pdbx_strand_id
1 'polypeptide(L)'
;MCIRDRDLNYLEQYLQLPAVKECPSVWAVPDARKHTVPNITPTQEESKELATITNELGTYVSEMSLKFIFGTESFDNWDKYIETLQGMKLDRALEIENAALERYNAR
;
A
#
# COMPACT_ATOMS: atom_id res chain seq x y z
N MET A 1 -2.91 5.74 -24.60
CA MET A 1 -2.03 6.16 -23.49
C MET A 1 -1.20 7.32 -23.99
N CYS A 2 -1.37 8.51 -23.44
CA CYS A 2 -0.63 9.69 -23.88
C CYS A 2 0.82 9.60 -23.39
N ILE A 3 1.77 9.68 -24.31
CA ILE A 3 3.23 9.76 -24.04
C ILE A 3 3.54 10.95 -23.13
N ARG A 4 2.71 11.98 -23.23
CA ARG A 4 2.77 13.24 -22.48
C ARG A 4 2.87 13.06 -20.96
N ASP A 5 2.18 12.05 -20.38
CA ASP A 5 2.10 11.85 -18.93
C ASP A 5 3.33 11.13 -18.36
N ARG A 6 4.26 10.69 -19.23
CA ARG A 6 5.49 10.00 -18.84
C ARG A 6 6.76 10.77 -19.14
N ASP A 7 6.64 11.93 -19.78
CA ASP A 7 7.79 12.79 -20.06
C ASP A 7 8.06 13.69 -18.85
N LEU A 8 9.22 13.50 -18.23
CA LEU A 8 9.67 14.32 -17.10
C LEU A 8 9.76 15.80 -17.48
N ASN A 9 10.12 16.11 -18.74
CA ASN A 9 10.16 17.49 -19.22
C ASN A 9 8.77 18.17 -19.20
N TYR A 10 7.70 17.40 -19.37
CA TYR A 10 6.34 17.92 -19.22
C TYR A 10 6.03 18.29 -17.77
N LEU A 11 6.51 17.51 -16.83
CA LEU A 11 6.34 17.81 -15.39
C LEU A 11 7.17 19.02 -14.96
N GLU A 12 8.36 19.22 -15.53
CA GLU A 12 9.24 20.33 -15.17
C GLU A 12 8.61 21.72 -15.37
N GLN A 13 7.69 21.87 -16.34
CA GLN A 13 6.99 23.14 -16.56
C GLN A 13 6.10 23.54 -15.38
N TYR A 14 5.66 22.57 -14.56
CA TYR A 14 4.84 22.81 -13.36
C TYR A 14 5.68 22.90 -12.09
N LEU A 15 6.92 22.41 -12.12
CA LEU A 15 7.82 22.36 -10.98
C LEU A 15 8.69 23.61 -10.97
N GLN A 16 8.19 24.73 -10.45
CA GLN A 16 8.89 26.02 -10.51
C GLN A 16 10.02 26.15 -9.48
N LEU A 17 9.95 25.43 -8.36
CA LEU A 17 10.96 25.48 -7.31
C LEU A 17 12.10 24.49 -7.61
N PRO A 18 13.39 24.91 -7.50
CA PRO A 18 14.54 24.06 -7.78
C PRO A 18 14.52 22.74 -7.00
N ALA A 19 14.21 22.79 -5.70
CA ALA A 19 14.11 21.59 -4.86
C ALA A 19 13.02 20.61 -5.34
N VAL A 20 11.93 21.10 -5.92
CA VAL A 20 10.84 20.27 -6.44
C VAL A 20 11.20 19.65 -7.79
N LYS A 21 12.07 20.31 -8.59
CA LYS A 21 12.57 19.74 -9.85
C LYS A 21 13.43 18.50 -9.64
N GLU A 22 14.12 18.40 -8.52
CA GLU A 22 14.96 17.24 -8.18
C GLU A 22 14.13 16.03 -7.66
N CYS A 23 12.92 16.27 -7.13
CA CYS A 23 12.09 15.22 -6.56
C CYS A 23 11.84 14.02 -7.51
N PRO A 24 11.49 14.20 -8.79
CA PRO A 24 11.25 13.08 -9.70
C PRO A 24 12.47 12.18 -9.87
N SER A 25 13.68 12.75 -9.92
CA SER A 25 14.93 12.00 -10.07
C SER A 25 15.28 11.23 -8.80
N VAL A 26 15.03 11.82 -7.62
CA VAL A 26 15.26 11.18 -6.33
C VAL A 26 14.25 10.03 -6.11
N TRP A 27 12.98 10.22 -6.50
CA TRP A 27 11.93 9.21 -6.33
C TRP A 27 11.95 8.11 -7.39
N ALA A 28 12.60 8.34 -8.53
CA ALA A 28 12.78 7.34 -9.58
C ALA A 28 13.85 6.29 -9.26
N VAL A 29 14.20 6.10 -7.98
CA VAL A 29 15.22 5.13 -7.55
C VAL A 29 14.83 3.74 -8.02
N PRO A 30 15.71 3.02 -8.77
CA PRO A 30 15.40 1.72 -9.37
C PRO A 30 14.98 0.65 -8.37
N ASP A 31 15.46 0.75 -7.12
CA ASP A 31 15.19 -0.25 -6.09
C ASP A 31 13.72 -0.24 -5.60
N ALA A 32 13.02 0.88 -5.68
CA ALA A 32 11.60 0.93 -5.33
C ALA A 32 10.77 -0.08 -6.13
N ARG A 33 11.11 -0.31 -7.39
CA ARG A 33 10.41 -1.28 -8.26
C ARG A 33 10.61 -2.74 -7.84
N LYS A 34 11.71 -3.06 -7.19
CA LYS A 34 11.99 -4.42 -6.70
C LYS A 34 11.12 -4.80 -5.51
N HIS A 35 10.62 -3.79 -4.79
CA HIS A 35 9.80 -3.95 -3.59
C HIS A 35 8.33 -3.61 -3.83
N THR A 36 7.95 -3.36 -5.07
CA THR A 36 6.57 -3.05 -5.44
C THR A 36 5.89 -4.32 -5.96
N VAL A 37 4.78 -4.69 -5.36
CA VAL A 37 3.94 -5.78 -5.85
C VAL A 37 3.31 -5.35 -7.18
N PRO A 38 3.39 -6.17 -8.24
CA PRO A 38 2.72 -5.86 -9.50
C PRO A 38 1.19 -5.84 -9.31
N ASN A 39 0.47 -5.30 -10.30
CA ASN A 39 -1.00 -5.34 -10.29
C ASN A 39 -1.46 -6.78 -10.46
N ILE A 40 -1.68 -7.44 -9.34
CA ILE A 40 -2.22 -8.80 -9.26
C ILE A 40 -3.74 -8.75 -9.21
N THR A 41 -4.38 -9.78 -9.76
CA THR A 41 -5.84 -9.87 -9.77
C THR A 41 -6.24 -11.16 -9.05
N PRO A 42 -6.80 -11.06 -7.83
CA PRO A 42 -7.42 -12.20 -7.17
C PRO A 42 -8.60 -12.74 -7.98
N THR A 43 -9.03 -13.95 -7.71
CA THR A 43 -10.27 -14.50 -8.29
C THR A 43 -11.50 -13.72 -7.78
N GLN A 44 -12.65 -13.90 -8.43
CA GLN A 44 -13.87 -13.18 -8.04
C GLN A 44 -14.30 -13.50 -6.60
N GLU A 45 -14.12 -14.75 -6.17
CA GLU A 45 -14.45 -15.17 -4.80
C GLU A 45 -13.46 -14.60 -3.79
N GLU A 46 -12.16 -14.72 -4.08
CA GLU A 46 -11.09 -14.13 -3.28
C GLU A 46 -11.24 -12.61 -3.15
N SER A 47 -11.61 -11.92 -4.23
CA SER A 47 -11.82 -10.47 -4.21
C SER A 47 -12.94 -10.04 -3.28
N LYS A 48 -14.02 -10.80 -3.18
CA LYS A 48 -15.12 -10.50 -2.25
C LYS A 48 -14.69 -10.70 -0.81
N GLU A 49 -14.01 -11.83 -0.53
CA GLU A 49 -13.49 -12.12 0.80
C GLU A 49 -12.47 -11.05 1.22
N LEU A 50 -11.50 -10.77 0.35
CA LEU A 50 -10.46 -9.77 0.57
C LEU A 50 -11.03 -8.37 0.82
N ALA A 51 -12.04 -7.94 0.04
CA ALA A 51 -12.67 -6.64 0.22
C ALA A 51 -13.33 -6.50 1.61
N THR A 52 -13.97 -7.57 2.10
CA THR A 52 -14.56 -7.55 3.44
C THR A 52 -13.49 -7.41 4.52
N ILE A 53 -12.45 -8.26 4.46
CA ILE A 53 -11.35 -8.23 5.43
C ILE A 53 -10.63 -6.89 5.39
N THR A 54 -10.31 -6.38 4.19
CA THR A 54 -9.57 -5.12 4.02
C THR A 54 -10.37 -3.92 4.54
N ASN A 55 -11.68 -3.88 4.36
CA ASN A 55 -12.52 -2.82 4.91
C ASN A 55 -12.52 -2.80 6.44
N GLU A 56 -12.63 -3.97 7.07
CA GLU A 56 -12.57 -4.09 8.53
C GLU A 56 -11.20 -3.68 9.06
N LEU A 57 -10.13 -4.22 8.47
CA LEU A 57 -8.75 -3.89 8.82
C LEU A 57 -8.46 -2.40 8.62
N GLY A 58 -8.85 -1.83 7.46
CA GLY A 58 -8.64 -0.43 7.15
C GLY A 58 -9.32 0.53 8.13
N THR A 59 -10.53 0.21 8.55
CA THR A 59 -11.26 0.98 9.56
C THR A 59 -10.51 0.96 10.89
N TYR A 60 -10.14 -0.23 11.37
CA TYR A 60 -9.42 -0.39 12.63
C TYR A 60 -8.04 0.27 12.61
N VAL A 61 -7.27 0.08 11.53
CA VAL A 61 -5.94 0.72 11.35
C VAL A 61 -6.07 2.25 11.37
N SER A 62 -7.05 2.80 10.67
CA SER A 62 -7.27 4.25 10.62
C SER A 62 -7.63 4.82 12.00
N GLU A 63 -8.52 4.14 12.72
CA GLU A 63 -8.91 4.53 14.07
C GLU A 63 -7.72 4.48 15.04
N MET A 64 -6.98 3.37 15.05
CA MET A 64 -5.84 3.20 15.93
C MET A 64 -4.68 4.15 15.61
N SER A 65 -4.44 4.42 14.32
CA SER A 65 -3.45 5.41 13.90
C SER A 65 -3.74 6.79 14.47
N LEU A 66 -5.00 7.23 14.41
CA LEU A 66 -5.42 8.49 15.02
C LEU A 66 -5.24 8.49 16.55
N LYS A 67 -5.59 7.39 17.21
CA LYS A 67 -5.42 7.25 18.66
C LYS A 67 -3.95 7.36 19.07
N PHE A 68 -3.04 6.71 18.34
CA PHE A 68 -1.60 6.81 18.58
C PHE A 68 -1.08 8.23 18.31
N ILE A 69 -1.50 8.87 17.21
CA ILE A 69 -1.07 10.24 16.87
C ILE A 69 -1.53 11.26 17.93
N PHE A 70 -2.77 11.14 18.41
CA PHE A 70 -3.31 12.03 19.44
C PHE A 70 -2.88 11.67 20.87
N GLY A 71 -2.14 10.56 21.05
CA GLY A 71 -1.69 10.10 22.36
C GLY A 71 -2.81 9.57 23.27
N THR A 72 -3.99 9.28 22.73
CA THR A 72 -5.09 8.66 23.47
C THR A 72 -4.86 7.15 23.66
N GLU A 73 -4.02 6.56 22.85
CA GLU A 73 -3.52 5.19 23.00
C GLU A 73 -2.00 5.21 23.13
N SER A 74 -1.45 4.46 24.10
CA SER A 74 -0.01 4.35 24.29
C SER A 74 0.62 3.35 23.33
N PHE A 75 1.83 3.64 22.84
CA PHE A 75 2.64 2.66 22.10
C PHE A 75 3.03 1.43 22.92
N ASP A 76 2.88 1.45 24.24
CA ASP A 76 3.06 0.25 25.07
C ASP A 76 2.04 -0.85 24.72
N ASN A 77 0.92 -0.47 24.10
CA ASN A 77 -0.13 -1.38 23.62
C ASN A 77 0.05 -1.81 22.15
N TRP A 78 1.22 -1.59 21.58
CA TRP A 78 1.50 -1.93 20.19
C TRP A 78 1.33 -3.43 19.90
N ASP A 79 1.82 -4.30 20.78
CA ASP A 79 1.70 -5.74 20.60
C ASP A 79 0.23 -6.20 20.59
N LYS A 80 -0.59 -5.63 21.46
CA LYS A 80 -2.04 -5.88 21.48
C LYS A 80 -2.73 -5.40 20.20
N TYR A 81 -2.28 -4.29 19.63
CA TYR A 81 -2.76 -3.79 18.35
C TYR A 81 -2.47 -4.81 17.25
N ILE A 82 -1.25 -5.36 17.18
CA ILE A 82 -0.87 -6.40 16.21
C ILE A 82 -1.68 -7.69 16.41
N GLU A 83 -1.85 -8.16 17.65
CA GLU A 83 -2.68 -9.32 17.96
C GLU A 83 -4.13 -9.14 17.48
N THR A 84 -4.68 -7.94 17.63
CA THR A 84 -6.03 -7.63 17.15
C THR A 84 -6.12 -7.72 15.63
N LEU A 85 -5.13 -7.18 14.89
CA LEU A 85 -5.06 -7.28 13.43
C LEU A 85 -5.01 -8.75 12.96
N GLN A 86 -4.22 -9.58 13.64
CA GLN A 86 -4.17 -11.02 13.35
C GLN A 86 -5.53 -11.69 13.60
N GLY A 87 -6.20 -11.35 14.70
CA GLY A 87 -7.55 -11.81 15.00
C GLY A 87 -8.60 -11.38 13.95
N MET A 88 -8.37 -10.28 13.25
CA MET A 88 -9.21 -9.76 12.16
C MET A 88 -8.89 -10.40 10.79
N LYS A 89 -8.28 -11.58 10.77
CA LYS A 89 -7.94 -12.36 9.56
C LYS A 89 -6.89 -11.69 8.64
N LEU A 90 -5.96 -10.93 9.20
CA LEU A 90 -4.84 -10.36 8.45
C LEU A 90 -4.06 -11.44 7.69
N ASP A 91 -3.79 -12.57 8.33
CA ASP A 91 -3.06 -13.69 7.71
C ASP A 91 -3.81 -14.24 6.50
N ARG A 92 -5.15 -14.31 6.57
CA ARG A 92 -5.97 -14.74 5.45
C ARG A 92 -5.93 -13.77 4.27
N ALA A 93 -5.89 -12.48 4.53
CA ALA A 93 -5.72 -11.47 3.48
C ALA A 93 -4.35 -11.65 2.79
N LEU A 94 -3.29 -11.86 3.56
CA LEU A 94 -1.94 -12.12 3.02
C LEU A 94 -1.86 -13.43 2.22
N GLU A 95 -2.54 -14.48 2.63
CA GLU A 95 -2.62 -15.74 1.86
C GLU A 95 -3.25 -15.51 0.48
N ILE A 96 -4.36 -14.77 0.42
CA ILE A 96 -5.04 -14.45 -0.84
C ILE A 96 -4.13 -13.65 -1.77
N GLU A 97 -3.48 -12.63 -1.25
CA GLU A 97 -2.56 -11.78 -2.01
C GLU A 97 -1.35 -12.59 -2.52
N ASN A 98 -0.74 -13.42 -1.67
CA ASN A 98 0.38 -14.26 -2.06
C ASN A 98 -0.03 -15.30 -3.11
N ALA A 99 -1.17 -15.94 -2.99
CA ALA A 99 -1.68 -16.88 -3.99
C ALA A 99 -1.95 -16.18 -5.33
N ALA A 100 -2.45 -14.95 -5.31
CA ALA A 100 -2.62 -14.16 -6.53
C ALA A 100 -1.28 -13.77 -7.16
N LEU A 101 -0.27 -13.44 -6.36
CA LEU A 101 1.10 -13.15 -6.81
C LEU A 101 1.78 -14.37 -7.41
N GLU A 102 1.64 -15.54 -6.81
CA GLU A 102 2.16 -16.79 -7.36
C GLU A 102 1.55 -17.11 -8.73
N ARG A 103 0.23 -16.95 -8.87
CA ARG A 103 -0.45 -17.10 -10.16
C ARG A 103 0.03 -16.09 -11.20
N TYR A 104 0.34 -14.88 -10.80
CA TYR A 104 0.90 -13.86 -11.68
C TYR A 104 2.30 -14.24 -12.17
N ASN A 105 3.16 -14.72 -11.29
CA ASN A 105 4.55 -15.11 -11.59
C ASN A 105 4.63 -16.40 -12.41
N ALA A 106 3.60 -17.26 -12.38
CA ALA A 106 3.52 -18.49 -13.13
C ALA A 106 3.05 -18.32 -14.60
N ARG A 107 2.72 -17.10 -15.03
CA ARG A 107 2.31 -16.77 -16.41
C ARG A 107 3.52 -16.56 -17.31
#